data_744edecf0eabb95c46359cc79de7e2b2
#
_entry.id   744edecf0eabb95c46359cc79de7e2b2
#
_cell.length_a   1.000
_cell.length_b   1.000
_cell.length_c   1.000
_cell.angle_alpha   90.00
_cell.angle_beta   90.00
_cell.angle_gamma   90.00
#
_symmetry.space_group_name_H-M   'P 1'
#
loop_
_entity.id
_entity.type
_entity.pdbx_description
1 polymer ?
#
loop_
_entity_poly.entity_id
_entity_poly.type
_entity_poly.pdbx_seq_one_letter_code
_entity_poly.pdbx_strand_id
1 'polypeptide(L)'
;MDDASSRGAPRAASARFTRDTVEETATVVKVDGELDINSADALREALDAAEAEGCSVLRVDAASVTFLDSTALGVILASAQRMAECGGCFELVCGSPSIWRILDMTMISRTVHLLP
;
A
#
# COMPACT_ATOMS: atom_id res chain seq x y z
N MET A 1 11.53 23.19 -7.32
CA MET A 1 11.22 23.18 -6.84
C MET A 1 11.04 22.95 -6.37
N ASP A 2 10.70 22.73 -6.17
CA ASP A 2 10.26 22.59 -5.53
C ASP A 2 9.80 22.73 -5.18
N ASP A 3 9.40 22.86 -5.12
CA ASP A 3 8.71 23.18 -4.65
C ASP A 3 8.03 23.50 -4.72
N ALA A 4 7.78 23.79 -5.07
CA ALA A 4 6.87 24.20 -5.01
C ALA A 4 6.07 23.69 -5.15
N SER A 5 5.99 23.18 -5.46
CA SER A 5 5.23 22.64 -5.39
C SER A 5 5.02 22.37 -4.56
N SER A 6 5.27 22.37 -4.30
CA SER A 6 4.92 22.04 -3.45
C SER A 6 4.58 22.75 -2.83
N ARG A 7 4.52 23.23 -2.86
CA ARG A 7 4.05 23.85 -2.08
C ARG A 7 2.72 23.80 -1.84
N GLY A 8 2.02 24.11 -2.09
CA GLY A 8 0.65 24.12 -1.76
C GLY A 8 0.08 22.79 -1.65
N ALA A 9 0.67 21.94 -2.23
CA ALA A 9 0.19 20.61 -2.25
C ALA A 9 0.26 19.87 -0.94
N PRO A 10 0.76 20.45 0.13
CA PRO A 10 0.95 19.65 1.33
C PRO A 10 -0.29 18.97 1.82
N ARG A 11 -1.42 19.60 1.59
CA ARG A 11 -2.61 19.02 2.06
C ARG A 11 -3.01 17.79 1.32
N ALA A 12 -2.60 17.71 0.08
CA ALA A 12 -2.88 16.56 -0.73
C ALA A 12 -1.98 15.40 -0.36
N ALA A 13 -0.95 15.64 0.40
CA ALA A 13 -0.02 14.59 0.75
C ALA A 13 -0.40 13.98 2.10
N SER A 14 -1.59 13.35 2.15
CA SER A 14 -2.02 12.66 3.36
C SER A 14 -1.19 11.41 3.62
N ALA A 15 -0.46 10.92 2.63
CA ALA A 15 0.39 9.74 2.77
C ALA A 15 1.70 9.94 2.03
N ARG A 16 2.72 9.20 2.46
CA ARG A 16 4.01 9.16 1.79
C ARG A 16 4.28 7.74 1.36
N PHE A 17 4.92 7.60 0.21
CA PHE A 17 5.22 6.31 -0.37
C PHE A 17 6.71 6.23 -0.66
N THR A 18 7.34 5.17 -0.19
CA THR A 18 8.75 4.90 -0.45
C THR A 18 8.84 3.47 -0.95
N ARG A 19 9.65 3.25 -1.97
CA ARG A 19 9.78 1.92 -2.55
C ARG A 19 11.22 1.47 -2.48
N ASP A 20 11.43 0.26 -1.98
CA ASP A 20 12.74 -0.36 -1.89
C ASP A 20 12.67 -1.78 -2.40
N THR A 21 13.75 -2.22 -3.02
CA THR A 21 13.92 -3.61 -3.39
C THR A 21 14.75 -4.27 -2.30
N VAL A 22 14.13 -5.13 -1.52
CA VAL A 22 14.78 -5.79 -0.39
C VAL A 22 15.55 -7.01 -0.85
N GLU A 23 15.00 -7.70 -1.83
CA GLU A 23 15.63 -8.86 -2.44
C GLU A 23 15.37 -8.78 -3.92
N GLU A 24 15.99 -9.66 -4.70
CA GLU A 24 15.80 -9.65 -6.15
C GLU A 24 14.32 -9.74 -6.55
N THR A 25 13.52 -10.46 -5.77
CA THR A 25 12.14 -10.74 -6.13
C THR A 25 11.13 -10.05 -5.23
N ALA A 26 11.57 -9.29 -4.26
CA ALA A 26 10.67 -8.65 -3.29
C ALA A 26 10.82 -7.13 -3.36
N THR A 27 9.69 -6.44 -3.44
CA THR A 27 9.64 -4.98 -3.42
C THR A 27 8.78 -4.55 -2.25
N VAL A 28 9.28 -3.59 -1.49
CA VAL A 28 8.54 -3.03 -0.36
C VAL A 28 8.11 -1.62 -0.70
N VAL A 29 6.81 -1.35 -0.55
CA VAL A 29 6.26 0.00 -0.67
C VAL A 29 5.89 0.43 0.75
N LYS A 30 6.64 1.38 1.28
CA LYS A 30 6.37 1.88 2.62
C LYS A 30 5.41 3.05 2.54
N VAL A 31 4.40 3.02 3.39
CA VAL A 31 3.36 4.05 3.43
C VAL A 31 3.30 4.65 4.83
N ASP A 32 3.32 5.97 4.88
CA ASP A 32 3.16 6.71 6.14
C ASP A 32 1.97 7.63 6.01
N GLY A 33 1.17 7.73 7.06
CA GLY A 33 0.09 8.70 7.13
C GLY A 33 -1.28 8.09 6.98
N GLU A 34 -2.15 8.79 6.25
CA GLU A 34 -3.54 8.38 6.09
C GLU A 34 -3.80 7.89 4.68
N LEU A 35 -4.40 6.71 4.58
CA LEU A 35 -4.81 6.15 3.30
C LEU A 35 -6.30 6.39 3.13
N ASP A 36 -6.65 7.40 2.36
CA ASP A 36 -8.02 7.81 2.14
C ASP A 36 -8.24 8.11 0.65
N ILE A 37 -9.40 8.65 0.33
CA ILE A 37 -9.74 8.95 -1.05
C ILE A 37 -8.75 9.93 -1.69
N ASN A 38 -8.13 10.79 -0.88
CA ASN A 38 -7.18 11.77 -1.40
C ASN A 38 -5.83 11.18 -1.74
N SER A 39 -5.48 10.05 -1.12
CA SER A 39 -4.20 9.39 -1.38
C SER A 39 -4.34 8.11 -2.19
N ALA A 40 -5.57 7.71 -2.51
CA ALA A 40 -5.80 6.44 -3.20
C ALA A 40 -5.13 6.37 -4.57
N ASP A 41 -5.14 7.47 -5.34
CA ASP A 41 -4.51 7.46 -6.65
C ASP A 41 -2.99 7.33 -6.54
N ALA A 42 -2.39 8.01 -5.57
CA ALA A 42 -0.95 7.89 -5.35
C ALA A 42 -0.58 6.48 -4.90
N LEU A 43 -1.42 5.87 -4.07
CA LEU A 43 -1.23 4.48 -3.66
C LEU A 43 -1.30 3.56 -4.88
N ARG A 44 -2.29 3.75 -5.74
CA ARG A 44 -2.44 2.94 -6.95
C ARG A 44 -1.21 3.05 -7.83
N GLU A 45 -0.71 4.27 -8.04
CA GLU A 45 0.47 4.49 -8.87
C GLU A 45 1.70 3.80 -8.28
N ALA A 46 1.86 3.88 -6.96
CA ALA A 46 3.00 3.24 -6.30
C ALA A 46 2.94 1.73 -6.45
N LEU A 47 1.75 1.15 -6.29
CA LEU A 47 1.60 -0.30 -6.41
C LEU A 47 1.75 -0.75 -7.85
N ASP A 48 1.19 0.00 -8.81
CA ASP A 48 1.34 -0.33 -10.23
C ASP A 48 2.82 -0.30 -10.64
N ALA A 49 3.57 0.68 -10.17
CA ALA A 49 4.99 0.78 -10.49
C ALA A 49 5.76 -0.41 -9.91
N ALA A 50 5.42 -0.82 -8.70
CA ALA A 50 6.07 -1.97 -8.08
C ALA A 50 5.73 -3.27 -8.82
N GLU A 51 4.46 -3.43 -9.22
CA GLU A 51 4.04 -4.60 -9.99
C GLU A 51 4.75 -4.66 -11.33
N ALA A 52 4.94 -3.51 -11.97
CA ALA A 52 5.57 -3.43 -13.28
C ALA A 52 7.03 -3.87 -13.25
N GLU A 53 7.66 -3.85 -12.09
CA GLU A 53 9.03 -4.32 -11.94
C GLU A 53 9.14 -5.84 -11.96
N GLY A 54 8.01 -6.52 -11.90
CA GLY A 54 8.01 -7.98 -11.98
C GLY A 54 8.39 -8.68 -10.70
N CYS A 55 8.15 -8.05 -9.54
CA CYS A 55 8.49 -8.68 -8.28
C CYS A 55 7.59 -9.88 -8.01
N SER A 56 8.13 -10.89 -7.32
CA SER A 56 7.38 -12.07 -6.90
C SER A 56 6.62 -11.79 -5.61
N VAL A 57 7.14 -10.90 -4.78
CA VAL A 57 6.51 -10.51 -3.52
C VAL A 57 6.40 -9.00 -3.49
N LEU A 58 5.19 -8.51 -3.29
CA LEU A 58 4.94 -7.09 -3.11
C LEU A 58 4.47 -6.89 -1.68
N ARG A 59 5.28 -6.22 -0.89
CA ARG A 59 4.95 -5.95 0.50
C ARG A 59 4.63 -4.49 0.67
N VAL A 60 3.47 -4.21 1.25
CA VAL A 60 3.11 -2.85 1.64
C VAL A 60 3.34 -2.73 3.13
N ASP A 61 4.26 -1.86 3.51
CA ASP A 61 4.56 -1.62 4.91
C ASP A 61 3.71 -0.44 5.36
N ALA A 62 2.60 -0.77 5.99
CA ALA A 62 1.64 0.21 6.49
C ALA A 62 1.70 0.33 8.02
N ALA A 63 2.85 0.00 8.61
CA ALA A 63 2.99 0.04 10.06
C ALA A 63 2.75 1.45 10.63
N SER A 64 3.04 2.48 9.84
CA SER A 64 2.85 3.87 10.27
C SER A 64 1.56 4.50 9.74
N VAL A 65 0.68 3.70 9.16
CA VAL A 65 -0.61 4.19 8.67
C VAL A 65 -1.56 4.36 9.86
N THR A 66 -2.18 5.53 9.95
CA THR A 66 -3.07 5.87 11.06
C THR A 66 -4.54 5.83 10.68
N PHE A 67 -4.84 5.75 9.39
CA PHE A 67 -6.20 5.74 8.92
C PHE A 67 -6.27 5.02 7.57
N LEU A 68 -7.33 4.24 7.37
CA LEU A 68 -7.54 3.52 6.12
C LEU A 68 -9.04 3.51 5.83
N ASP A 69 -9.44 4.03 4.66
CA ASP A 69 -10.84 3.97 4.27
C ASP A 69 -11.07 2.90 3.19
N SER A 70 -12.32 2.74 2.80
CA SER A 70 -12.69 1.69 1.85
C SER A 70 -12.13 1.93 0.45
N THR A 71 -11.92 3.19 0.07
CA THR A 71 -11.35 3.50 -1.24
C THR A 71 -9.91 2.98 -1.34
N ALA A 72 -9.11 3.29 -0.33
CA ALA A 72 -7.73 2.81 -0.29
C ALA A 72 -7.68 1.30 -0.14
N LEU A 73 -8.59 0.74 0.65
CA LEU A 73 -8.68 -0.71 0.81
C LEU A 73 -8.93 -1.40 -0.52
N GLY A 74 -9.81 -0.81 -1.35
CA GLY A 74 -10.09 -1.34 -2.67
C GLY A 74 -8.86 -1.37 -3.56
N VAL A 75 -8.01 -0.35 -3.48
CA VAL A 75 -6.76 -0.30 -4.23
C VAL A 75 -5.83 -1.42 -3.80
N ILE A 76 -5.72 -1.65 -2.49
CA ILE A 76 -4.88 -2.72 -1.95
C ILE A 76 -5.39 -4.09 -2.43
N LEU A 77 -6.70 -4.29 -2.34
CA LEU A 77 -7.29 -5.57 -2.78
C LEU A 77 -7.06 -5.84 -4.25
N ALA A 78 -7.22 -4.81 -5.09
CA ALA A 78 -7.02 -4.98 -6.52
C ALA A 78 -5.57 -5.36 -6.83
N SER A 79 -4.62 -4.73 -6.14
CA SER A 79 -3.21 -5.07 -6.33
C SER A 79 -2.93 -6.51 -5.88
N ALA A 80 -3.50 -6.91 -4.74
CA ALA A 80 -3.32 -8.26 -4.23
C ALA A 80 -3.86 -9.30 -5.21
N GLN A 81 -5.00 -9.01 -5.82
CA GLN A 81 -5.58 -9.93 -6.80
C GLN A 81 -4.71 -10.04 -8.04
N ARG A 82 -4.18 -8.92 -8.53
CA ARG A 82 -3.29 -8.96 -9.69
C ARG A 82 -2.03 -9.75 -9.38
N MET A 83 -1.48 -9.58 -8.18
CA MET A 83 -0.30 -10.35 -7.79
C MET A 83 -0.60 -11.84 -7.76
N ALA A 84 -1.74 -12.22 -7.21
CA ALA A 84 -2.13 -13.63 -7.16
C ALA A 84 -2.30 -14.20 -8.56
N GLU A 85 -2.90 -13.44 -9.47
CA GLU A 85 -3.11 -13.88 -10.84
C GLU A 85 -1.79 -14.09 -11.58
N CYS A 86 -0.76 -13.37 -11.20
CA CYS A 86 0.56 -13.51 -11.81
C CYS A 86 1.44 -14.54 -11.08
N GLY A 87 0.88 -15.23 -10.10
CA GLY A 87 1.62 -16.23 -9.35
C GLY A 87 2.49 -15.67 -8.24
N GLY A 88 2.31 -14.39 -7.90
CA GLY A 88 3.07 -13.76 -6.84
C GLY A 88 2.32 -13.71 -5.51
N CYS A 89 2.91 -13.02 -4.56
CA CYS A 89 2.34 -12.85 -3.22
C CYS A 89 2.24 -11.37 -2.87
N PHE A 90 1.19 -11.04 -2.15
CA PHE A 90 0.99 -9.68 -1.62
C PHE A 90 0.99 -9.77 -0.10
N GLU A 91 1.84 -8.97 0.53
CA GLU A 91 1.94 -8.92 1.99
C GLU A 91 1.63 -7.51 2.47
N LEU A 92 0.95 -7.41 3.60
CA LEU A 92 0.60 -6.14 4.19
C LEU A 92 1.02 -6.13 5.65
N VAL A 93 1.92 -5.22 5.99
CA VAL A 93 2.34 -5.02 7.38
C VAL A 93 1.45 -3.92 7.96
N CYS A 94 0.77 -4.22 9.05
CA CYS A 94 -0.16 -3.29 9.67
C CYS A 94 0.13 -3.19 11.16
N GLY A 95 0.53 -2.00 11.62
CA GLY A 95 0.90 -1.78 13.00
C GLY A 95 -0.26 -1.38 13.90
N SER A 96 -1.39 -0.98 13.33
CA SER A 96 -2.54 -0.54 14.10
C SER A 96 -3.49 -1.69 14.37
N PRO A 97 -3.76 -2.03 15.64
CA PRO A 97 -4.72 -3.10 15.94
C PRO A 97 -6.11 -2.84 15.37
N SER A 98 -6.53 -1.56 15.34
CA SER A 98 -7.84 -1.21 14.81
C SER A 98 -7.94 -1.48 13.31
N ILE A 99 -6.91 -1.08 12.57
CA ILE A 99 -6.86 -1.30 11.13
C ILE A 99 -6.74 -2.79 10.84
N TRP A 100 -5.89 -3.48 11.60
CA TRP A 100 -5.70 -4.91 11.45
C TRP A 100 -7.01 -5.66 11.61
N ARG A 101 -7.81 -5.25 12.60
CA ARG A 101 -9.11 -5.87 12.86
C ARG A 101 -10.07 -5.67 11.68
N ILE A 102 -10.10 -4.46 11.10
CA ILE A 102 -10.95 -4.18 9.95
C ILE A 102 -10.56 -5.07 8.77
N LEU A 103 -9.26 -5.19 8.53
CA LEU A 103 -8.77 -6.03 7.44
C LEU A 103 -9.11 -7.49 7.65
N ASP A 104 -9.00 -7.96 8.88
CA ASP A 104 -9.30 -9.34 9.20
C ASP A 104 -10.79 -9.62 9.04
N MET A 105 -11.63 -8.69 9.47
CA MET A 105 -13.08 -8.84 9.38
C MET A 105 -13.60 -8.81 7.96
N THR A 106 -12.90 -8.14 7.05
CA THR A 106 -13.31 -8.08 5.66
C THR A 106 -12.82 -9.26 4.85
N MET A 107 -12.19 -10.24 5.49
CA MET A 107 -11.69 -11.45 4.86
C MET A 107 -10.62 -11.18 3.80
N ILE A 108 -9.99 -10.04 3.88
CA ILE A 108 -8.92 -9.67 2.96
C ILE A 108 -7.73 -10.64 3.08
N SER A 109 -7.61 -11.31 4.22
CA SER A 109 -6.53 -12.24 4.46
C SER A 109 -6.52 -13.44 3.53
N ARG A 110 -7.58 -13.62 2.74
CA ARG A 110 -7.60 -14.70 1.75
C ARG A 110 -6.66 -14.43 0.58
N THR A 111 -6.45 -13.16 0.24
CA THR A 111 -5.56 -12.79 -0.87
C THR A 111 -4.37 -11.99 -0.40
N VAL A 112 -4.40 -11.50 0.82
CA VAL A 112 -3.35 -10.67 1.39
C VAL A 112 -2.79 -11.37 2.62
N HIS A 113 -1.47 -11.48 2.69
CA HIS A 113 -0.82 -12.00 3.90
C HIS A 113 -0.65 -10.83 4.86
N LEU A 114 -1.43 -10.85 5.94
CA LEU A 114 -1.35 -9.79 6.95
C LEU A 114 -0.23 -10.10 7.92
N LEU A 115 0.67 -9.13 8.10
CA LEU A 115 1.79 -9.24 9.02
C LEU A 115 1.62 -8.22 10.13
N PRO A 116 1.96 -8.58 11.38
CA PRO A 116 1.81 -7.66 12.51
C PRO A 116 2.78 -6.49 12.46
#